data_c80f77b8812bb5d9f38d7457e310431e
#
_entry.id   c80f77b8812bb5d9f38d7457e310431e
#
_cell.length_a   1.000
_cell.length_b   1.000
_cell.length_c   1.000
_cell.angle_alpha   90.00
_cell.angle_beta   90.00
_cell.angle_gamma   90.00
#
_symmetry.space_group_name_H-M   'P 1'
#
loop_
_entity.id
_entity.type
_entity.pdbx_description
1 polymer ?
#
loop_
_entity_poly.entity_id
_entity_poly.type
_entity_poly.pdbx_seq_one_letter_code
_entity_poly.pdbx_strand_id
1 'polypeptide(L)'
;MAQPKNPFADFDFTKFFDAAKVPGVDMESLVAAQKKNVEAMIGANQIMAEGVQAVFRRQAEVAQSAAQEFQNHAGAMMACASNEERFAKQAAFAKAGFEQSAQAGTEIADLFRKSQTEAFDVLKRRVAEGMDEIKDRKAA
;
A
#
# COMPACT_ATOMS: atom_id res chain seq x y z
N MET A 1 19.88 15.55 -4.33
CA MET A 1 19.76 14.11 -4.04
C MET A 1 19.49 13.39 -5.34
N ALA A 2 20.42 12.56 -5.80
CA ALA A 2 20.26 11.79 -7.04
C ALA A 2 19.20 10.72 -6.82
N GLN A 3 18.18 10.67 -7.68
CA GLN A 3 17.22 9.57 -7.71
C GLN A 3 17.98 8.26 -8.00
N PRO A 4 17.70 7.16 -7.30
CA PRO A 4 18.30 5.88 -7.62
C PRO A 4 17.90 5.49 -9.04
N LYS A 5 18.88 5.39 -9.94
CA LYS A 5 18.69 4.87 -11.29
C LYS A 5 18.13 3.45 -11.16
N ASN A 6 16.94 3.26 -11.72
CA ASN A 6 16.32 1.94 -11.79
C ASN A 6 17.18 1.05 -12.70
N PRO A 7 17.85 0.00 -12.20
CA PRO A 7 18.75 -0.83 -13.02
C PRO A 7 18.01 -1.58 -14.14
N PHE A 8 16.68 -1.63 -14.11
CA PHE A 8 15.84 -2.24 -15.13
C PHE A 8 15.44 -1.26 -16.26
N ALA A 9 15.64 0.06 -16.07
CA ALA A 9 15.30 1.05 -17.09
C ALA A 9 16.32 1.09 -18.24
N ASP A 10 17.59 0.67 -17.99
CA ASP A 10 18.68 0.64 -18.95
C ASP A 10 18.89 -0.76 -19.59
N PHE A 11 18.08 -1.76 -19.20
CA PHE A 11 18.18 -3.08 -19.82
C PHE A 11 17.48 -3.08 -21.17
N ASP A 12 18.29 -2.97 -22.24
CA ASP A 12 17.81 -2.99 -23.62
C ASP A 12 17.44 -4.43 -24.02
N PHE A 13 16.20 -4.81 -23.70
CA PHE A 13 15.63 -6.11 -24.04
C PHE A 13 15.66 -6.39 -25.56
N THR A 14 15.66 -5.34 -26.39
CA THR A 14 15.72 -5.50 -27.85
C THR A 14 17.02 -6.11 -28.31
N LYS A 15 18.16 -5.74 -27.71
CA LYS A 15 19.47 -6.30 -28.03
C LYS A 15 19.64 -7.75 -27.60
N PHE A 16 19.03 -8.12 -26.47
CA PHE A 16 19.07 -9.50 -26.01
C PHE A 16 18.26 -10.43 -26.91
N PHE A 17 17.14 -9.96 -27.45
CA PHE A 17 16.25 -10.75 -28.30
C PHE A 17 16.64 -10.72 -29.78
N ASP A 18 17.34 -9.71 -30.27
CA ASP A 18 17.92 -9.69 -31.64
C ASP A 18 18.97 -10.81 -31.84
N ALA A 19 19.64 -11.21 -30.75
CA ALA A 19 20.58 -12.32 -30.77
C ALA A 19 19.91 -13.71 -30.77
N ALA A 20 18.61 -13.79 -30.38
CA ALA A 20 17.84 -15.04 -30.28
C ALA A 20 16.69 -15.11 -31.31
N LYS A 21 16.99 -14.93 -32.59
CA LYS A 21 16.00 -15.11 -33.68
C LYS A 21 15.52 -16.56 -33.72
N VAL A 22 14.40 -16.82 -33.06
CA VAL A 22 13.69 -18.10 -33.16
C VAL A 22 12.66 -17.98 -34.29
N PRO A 23 12.75 -18.81 -35.35
CA PRO A 23 11.80 -18.79 -36.47
C PRO A 23 10.38 -19.06 -35.95
N GLY A 24 9.42 -18.21 -36.32
CA GLY A 24 7.98 -18.39 -35.96
C GLY A 24 7.52 -17.69 -34.67
N VAL A 25 8.39 -16.95 -33.99
CA VAL A 25 8.00 -16.15 -32.81
C VAL A 25 7.93 -14.68 -33.22
N ASP A 26 6.77 -14.05 -33.03
CA ASP A 26 6.61 -12.61 -33.18
C ASP A 26 7.28 -11.88 -32.00
N MET A 27 8.54 -11.46 -32.26
CA MET A 27 9.37 -10.82 -31.24
C MET A 27 8.83 -9.47 -30.80
N GLU A 28 8.20 -8.70 -31.69
CA GLU A 28 7.62 -7.41 -31.36
C GLU A 28 6.51 -7.55 -30.32
N SER A 29 5.62 -8.52 -30.52
CA SER A 29 4.54 -8.78 -29.57
C SER A 29 5.03 -9.36 -28.24
N LEU A 30 6.15 -10.12 -28.25
CA LEU A 30 6.76 -10.62 -27.01
C LEU A 30 7.37 -9.48 -26.18
N VAL A 31 8.08 -8.56 -26.82
CA VAL A 31 8.65 -7.37 -26.19
C VAL A 31 7.53 -6.47 -25.65
N ALA A 32 6.45 -6.27 -26.41
CA ALA A 32 5.30 -5.50 -25.97
C ALA A 32 4.61 -6.13 -24.74
N ALA A 33 4.44 -7.45 -24.72
CA ALA A 33 3.88 -8.17 -23.56
C ALA A 33 4.78 -8.03 -22.33
N GLN A 34 6.10 -8.15 -22.51
CA GLN A 34 7.06 -7.98 -21.41
C GLN A 34 7.04 -6.56 -20.84
N LYS A 35 6.94 -5.54 -21.69
CA LYS A 35 6.81 -4.15 -21.26
C LYS A 35 5.56 -3.96 -20.40
N LYS A 36 4.40 -4.47 -20.82
CA LYS A 36 3.15 -4.44 -20.05
C LYS A 36 3.28 -5.17 -18.71
N ASN A 37 4.01 -6.30 -18.66
CA ASN A 37 4.25 -7.01 -17.41
C ASN A 37 5.07 -6.16 -16.42
N VAL A 38 6.13 -5.51 -16.90
CA VAL A 38 6.94 -4.60 -16.08
C VAL A 38 6.12 -3.40 -15.59
N GLU A 39 5.31 -2.80 -16.46
CA GLU A 39 4.40 -1.69 -16.09
C GLU A 39 3.40 -2.11 -15.01
N ALA A 40 2.83 -3.31 -15.11
CA ALA A 40 1.93 -3.84 -14.09
C ALA A 40 2.64 -4.07 -12.74
N MET A 41 3.87 -4.58 -12.75
CA MET A 41 4.68 -4.73 -11.53
C MET A 41 5.01 -3.38 -10.89
N ILE A 42 5.40 -2.39 -11.68
CA ILE A 42 5.66 -1.03 -11.19
C ILE A 42 4.40 -0.44 -10.58
N GLY A 43 3.26 -0.56 -11.24
CA GLY A 43 1.96 -0.10 -10.74
C GLY A 43 1.57 -0.76 -9.41
N ALA A 44 1.73 -2.09 -9.31
CA ALA A 44 1.46 -2.81 -8.06
C ALA A 44 2.39 -2.37 -6.92
N ASN A 45 3.69 -2.19 -7.20
CA ASN A 45 4.65 -1.70 -6.21
C ASN A 45 4.33 -0.25 -5.77
N GLN A 46 3.89 0.61 -6.67
CA GLN A 46 3.47 1.97 -6.33
C GLN A 46 2.26 1.97 -5.41
N ILE A 47 1.23 1.16 -5.68
CA ILE A 47 0.06 1.00 -4.82
C ILE A 47 0.48 0.54 -3.42
N MET A 48 1.39 -0.43 -3.33
CA MET A 48 1.90 -0.89 -2.03
C MET A 48 2.65 0.22 -1.28
N ALA A 49 3.48 0.99 -1.96
CA ALA A 49 4.21 2.11 -1.36
C ALA A 49 3.27 3.21 -0.86
N GLU A 50 2.25 3.56 -1.63
CA GLU A 50 1.20 4.51 -1.23
C GLU A 50 0.42 4.01 -0.02
N GLY A 51 0.11 2.70 0.03
CA GLY A 51 -0.53 2.06 1.17
C GLY A 51 0.30 2.15 2.45
N VAL A 52 1.59 1.88 2.36
CA VAL A 52 2.51 2.04 3.50
C VAL A 52 2.57 3.50 3.98
N GLN A 53 2.62 4.46 3.06
CA GLN A 53 2.58 5.88 3.41
C GLN A 53 1.26 6.26 4.09
N ALA A 54 0.12 5.74 3.64
CA ALA A 54 -1.18 5.97 4.25
C ALA A 54 -1.21 5.44 5.69
N VAL A 55 -0.64 4.25 5.94
CA VAL A 55 -0.51 3.68 7.30
C VAL A 55 0.33 4.58 8.20
N PHE A 56 1.50 5.04 7.73
CA PHE A 56 2.34 5.94 8.53
C PHE A 56 1.65 7.27 8.84
N ARG A 57 0.93 7.84 7.88
CA ARG A 57 0.15 9.06 8.08
C ARG A 57 -0.92 8.85 9.14
N ARG A 58 -1.65 7.74 9.07
CA ARG A 58 -2.68 7.42 10.06
C ARG A 58 -2.10 7.19 11.45
N GLN A 59 -0.94 6.52 11.55
CA GLN A 59 -0.24 6.37 12.84
C GLN A 59 0.16 7.72 13.44
N ALA A 60 0.64 8.66 12.63
CA ALA A 60 0.99 10.00 13.08
C ALA A 60 -0.25 10.79 13.58
N GLU A 61 -1.38 10.69 12.87
CA GLU A 61 -2.64 11.29 13.29
C GLU A 61 -3.13 10.72 14.64
N VAL A 62 -3.08 9.40 14.79
CA VAL A 62 -3.44 8.72 16.04
C VAL A 62 -2.56 9.16 17.20
N ALA A 63 -1.24 9.29 16.97
CA ALA A 63 -0.31 9.75 17.99
C ALA A 63 -0.57 11.21 18.40
N GLN A 64 -0.87 12.09 17.45
CA GLN A 64 -1.23 13.48 17.73
C GLN A 64 -2.53 13.57 18.52
N SER A 65 -3.57 12.82 18.13
CA SER A 65 -4.85 12.78 18.83
C SER A 65 -4.67 12.29 20.27
N ALA A 66 -3.93 11.19 20.47
CA ALA A 66 -3.64 10.65 21.79
C ALA A 66 -2.87 11.64 22.68
N ALA A 67 -1.91 12.37 22.13
CA ALA A 67 -1.17 13.40 22.88
C ALA A 67 -2.08 14.56 23.32
N GLN A 68 -2.98 15.00 22.45
CA GLN A 68 -3.94 16.05 22.76
C GLN A 68 -4.97 15.61 23.81
N GLU A 69 -5.48 14.40 23.67
CA GLU A 69 -6.40 13.81 24.66
C GLU A 69 -5.75 13.64 26.04
N PHE A 70 -4.48 13.22 26.07
CA PHE A 70 -3.72 13.14 27.30
C PHE A 70 -3.57 14.53 27.98
N GLN A 71 -3.25 15.58 27.22
CA GLN A 71 -3.16 16.94 27.75
C GLN A 71 -4.51 17.42 28.31
N ASN A 72 -5.60 17.18 27.57
CA ASN A 72 -6.95 17.53 28.00
C ASN A 72 -7.35 16.76 29.28
N HIS A 73 -7.01 15.46 29.34
CA HIS A 73 -7.25 14.64 30.52
C HIS A 73 -6.45 15.14 31.74
N ALA A 74 -5.18 15.45 31.57
CA ALA A 74 -4.34 16.01 32.63
C ALA A 74 -4.94 17.30 33.19
N GLY A 75 -5.41 18.21 32.34
CA GLY A 75 -6.09 19.44 32.75
C GLY A 75 -7.40 19.15 33.51
N ALA A 76 -8.20 18.19 33.00
CA ALA A 76 -9.44 17.78 33.63
C ALA A 76 -9.22 17.14 35.03
N MET A 77 -8.12 16.38 35.18
CA MET A 77 -7.75 15.76 36.45
C MET A 77 -7.32 16.80 37.50
N MET A 78 -6.65 17.87 37.10
CA MET A 78 -6.26 18.96 37.98
C MET A 78 -7.46 19.77 38.50
N ALA A 79 -8.53 19.84 37.71
CA ALA A 79 -9.77 20.57 38.06
C ALA A 79 -10.74 19.76 38.91
N CYS A 80 -10.48 18.48 39.21
CA CYS A 80 -11.38 17.65 40.00
C CYS A 80 -11.41 18.07 41.45
N ALA A 81 -12.63 18.20 42.01
CA ALA A 81 -12.86 18.57 43.40
C ALA A 81 -12.83 17.40 44.38
N SER A 82 -13.07 16.17 43.89
CA SER A 82 -13.11 14.96 44.73
C SER A 82 -12.33 13.79 44.15
N ASN A 83 -11.97 12.84 45.02
CA ASN A 83 -11.32 11.60 44.59
C ASN A 83 -12.24 10.70 43.76
N GLU A 84 -13.55 10.71 44.06
CA GLU A 84 -14.54 9.95 43.29
C GLU A 84 -14.64 10.45 41.85
N GLU A 85 -14.67 11.79 41.68
CA GLU A 85 -14.67 12.41 40.37
C GLU A 85 -13.39 12.07 39.57
N ARG A 86 -12.22 12.09 40.22
CA ARG A 86 -10.94 11.69 39.62
C ARG A 86 -10.97 10.25 39.15
N PHE A 87 -11.46 9.34 40.00
CA PHE A 87 -11.57 7.92 39.64
C PHE A 87 -12.50 7.71 38.45
N ALA A 88 -13.66 8.36 38.42
CA ALA A 88 -14.61 8.27 37.32
C ALA A 88 -14.01 8.79 35.98
N LYS A 89 -13.32 9.94 36.02
CA LYS A 89 -12.65 10.49 34.84
C LYS A 89 -11.51 9.60 34.37
N GLN A 90 -10.75 9.02 35.29
CA GLN A 90 -9.66 8.09 34.94
C GLN A 90 -10.22 6.83 34.26
N ALA A 91 -11.29 6.25 34.76
CA ALA A 91 -11.93 5.09 34.18
C ALA A 91 -12.51 5.40 32.77
N ALA A 92 -13.16 6.56 32.63
CA ALA A 92 -13.68 7.01 31.33
C ALA A 92 -12.55 7.22 30.29
N PHE A 93 -11.46 7.83 30.71
CA PHE A 93 -10.29 8.03 29.83
C PHE A 93 -9.66 6.70 29.39
N ALA A 94 -9.48 5.75 30.33
CA ALA A 94 -8.95 4.44 30.01
C ALA A 94 -9.85 3.68 29.02
N LYS A 95 -11.18 3.74 29.22
CA LYS A 95 -12.16 3.14 28.30
C LYS A 95 -12.08 3.77 26.90
N ALA A 96 -12.13 5.10 26.83
CA ALA A 96 -12.04 5.83 25.55
C ALA A 96 -10.73 5.54 24.83
N GLY A 97 -9.60 5.51 25.54
CA GLY A 97 -8.29 5.18 24.97
C GLY A 97 -8.23 3.76 24.42
N PHE A 98 -8.85 2.80 25.10
CA PHE A 98 -8.95 1.42 24.59
C PHE A 98 -9.79 1.33 23.32
N GLU A 99 -10.96 1.96 23.30
CA GLU A 99 -11.87 1.97 22.14
C GLU A 99 -11.20 2.64 20.93
N GLN A 100 -10.55 3.78 21.14
CA GLN A 100 -9.82 4.51 20.11
C GLN A 100 -8.64 3.69 19.56
N SER A 101 -7.88 3.02 20.43
CA SER A 101 -6.77 2.17 20.00
C SER A 101 -7.24 0.97 19.18
N ALA A 102 -8.35 0.34 19.56
CA ALA A 102 -8.94 -0.76 18.82
C ALA A 102 -9.45 -0.31 17.45
N GLN A 103 -10.11 0.85 17.38
CA GLN A 103 -10.57 1.43 16.12
C GLN A 103 -9.38 1.77 15.20
N ALA A 104 -8.37 2.46 15.73
CA ALA A 104 -7.18 2.81 14.96
C ALA A 104 -6.45 1.57 14.42
N GLY A 105 -6.35 0.50 15.22
CA GLY A 105 -5.79 -0.77 14.79
C GLY A 105 -6.57 -1.39 13.63
N THR A 106 -7.89 -1.36 13.68
CA THR A 106 -8.75 -1.85 12.60
C THR A 106 -8.58 -1.03 11.32
N GLU A 107 -8.58 0.30 11.42
CA GLU A 107 -8.40 1.19 10.27
C GLU A 107 -7.03 0.99 9.59
N ILE A 108 -5.96 0.83 10.38
CA ILE A 108 -4.62 0.55 9.85
C ILE A 108 -4.58 -0.80 9.12
N ALA A 109 -5.20 -1.83 9.71
CA ALA A 109 -5.29 -3.15 9.08
C ALA A 109 -6.09 -3.09 7.76
N ASP A 110 -7.16 -2.31 7.71
CA ASP A 110 -7.97 -2.14 6.51
C ASP A 110 -7.23 -1.37 5.42
N LEU A 111 -6.47 -0.33 5.75
CA LEU A 111 -5.60 0.39 4.82
C LEU A 111 -4.59 -0.55 4.17
N PHE A 112 -3.95 -1.39 4.98
CA PHE A 112 -2.97 -2.35 4.48
C PHE A 112 -3.61 -3.41 3.58
N ARG A 113 -4.74 -3.99 4.01
CA ARG A 113 -5.50 -4.98 3.23
C ARG A 113 -5.96 -4.41 1.89
N LYS A 114 -6.46 -3.17 1.90
CA LYS A 114 -6.90 -2.47 0.69
C LYS A 114 -5.76 -2.36 -0.31
N SER A 115 -4.59 -1.89 0.11
CA SER A 115 -3.42 -1.75 -0.76
C SER A 115 -2.94 -3.09 -1.33
N GLN A 116 -2.95 -4.15 -0.52
CA GLN A 116 -2.62 -5.50 -0.99
C GLN A 116 -3.61 -5.99 -2.04
N THR A 117 -4.90 -5.82 -1.80
CA THR A 117 -5.95 -6.22 -2.74
C THR A 117 -5.83 -5.47 -4.06
N GLU A 118 -5.67 -4.15 -4.02
CA GLU A 118 -5.52 -3.31 -5.21
C GLU A 118 -4.27 -3.68 -6.02
N ALA A 119 -3.13 -3.90 -5.35
CA ALA A 119 -1.90 -4.34 -6.00
C ALA A 119 -2.07 -5.72 -6.65
N PHE A 120 -2.72 -6.65 -5.96
CA PHE A 120 -3.01 -7.98 -6.49
C PHE A 120 -3.96 -7.94 -7.69
N ASP A 121 -4.98 -7.10 -7.66
CA ASP A 121 -5.93 -6.92 -8.76
C ASP A 121 -5.25 -6.40 -10.04
N VAL A 122 -4.26 -5.51 -9.91
CA VAL A 122 -3.45 -5.05 -11.05
C VAL A 122 -2.71 -6.22 -11.69
N LEU A 123 -2.05 -7.06 -10.87
CA LEU A 123 -1.30 -8.22 -11.36
C LEU A 123 -2.24 -9.28 -11.96
N LYS A 124 -3.35 -9.57 -11.31
CA LYS A 124 -4.36 -10.51 -11.78
C LYS A 124 -4.94 -10.10 -13.12
N ARG A 125 -5.28 -8.82 -13.29
CA ARG A 125 -5.75 -8.27 -14.57
C ARG A 125 -4.71 -8.45 -15.64
N ARG A 126 -3.43 -8.16 -15.37
CA ARG A 126 -2.37 -8.35 -16.35
C ARG A 126 -2.19 -9.80 -16.76
N VAL A 127 -2.32 -10.75 -15.82
CA VAL A 127 -2.28 -12.19 -16.14
C VAL A 127 -3.43 -12.57 -17.07
N ALA A 128 -4.64 -12.09 -16.81
CA ALA A 128 -5.80 -12.35 -17.66
C ALA A 128 -5.60 -11.78 -19.08
N GLU A 129 -5.16 -10.55 -19.20
CA GLU A 129 -4.83 -9.92 -20.49
C GLU A 129 -3.75 -10.72 -21.25
N GLY A 130 -2.71 -11.19 -20.55
CA GLY A 130 -1.66 -12.01 -21.13
C GLY A 130 -2.17 -13.35 -21.66
N MET A 131 -3.12 -13.96 -20.97
CA MET A 131 -3.77 -15.20 -21.43
C MET A 131 -4.60 -14.97 -22.69
N ASP A 132 -5.32 -13.85 -22.76
CA ASP A 132 -6.12 -13.49 -23.94
C ASP A 132 -5.20 -13.15 -25.13
N GLU A 133 -4.13 -12.40 -24.93
CA GLU A 133 -3.10 -12.15 -25.94
C GLU A 133 -2.51 -13.45 -26.54
N ILE A 134 -2.35 -14.51 -25.72
CA ILE A 134 -1.87 -15.83 -26.19
C ILE A 134 -2.94 -16.55 -26.99
N LYS A 135 -4.21 -16.49 -26.59
CA LYS A 135 -5.32 -17.10 -27.33
C LYS A 135 -5.50 -16.49 -28.70
N ASP A 136 -5.46 -15.14 -28.79
CA ASP A 136 -5.61 -14.41 -30.03
C ASP A 136 -4.50 -14.74 -31.03
N ARG A 137 -3.27 -14.96 -30.55
CA ARG A 137 -2.15 -15.42 -31.39
C ARG A 137 -2.33 -16.84 -31.94
N LYS A 138 -2.98 -17.73 -31.19
CA LYS A 138 -3.24 -19.09 -31.64
C LYS A 138 -4.39 -19.16 -32.66
N ALA A 139 -5.28 -18.17 -32.65
CA ALA A 139 -6.41 -18.08 -33.55
C ALA A 139 -6.06 -17.40 -34.91
N ALA A 140 -4.94 -16.71 -34.97
CA ALA A 140 -4.41 -16.08 -36.20
C ALA A 140 -3.40 -16.99 -36.90
#